data_2f9e91b9df70fa3b8df613c21314b9f8
#
_entry.id   2f9e91b9df70fa3b8df613c21314b9f8
#
_cell.length_a   1.000
_cell.length_b   1.000
_cell.length_c   1.000
_cell.angle_alpha   90.00
_cell.angle_beta   90.00
_cell.angle_gamma   90.00
#
_symmetry.space_group_name_H-M   'P 1'
#
loop_
_entity.id
_entity.type
_entity.pdbx_description
1 polymer ?
#
loop_
_entity_poly.entity_id
_entity_poly.type
_entity_poly.pdbx_seq_one_letter_code
_entity_poly.pdbx_strand_id
1 'polypeptide(L)'
;MQTIFEQFRQVAHAHSLLLRCFQRAIAAHKVDVKLYDMNMYWTQVQFVIQNLLHDYLDIQNSTVDVQPNDHFTDDIENLSSYFSRRKQQPKKTSLFKFDDSSSALTMNSNLKETKQDKILVCTPDINNILHIFIPLMCFVEDIEESMGLPHGSKCTLHQFLSGYVTNTFLKRKHTETKADIEEVTHTKDAWKATVLLDVTVDYKPLLVSVVTVEKTVTQWQGILQALPMYGEHIVKYACDALREFRDTCHAAYRGIVQPHTEDRRICSAAWLKDDDISRFLKSLPNWVNLKAQQESQARIERRRTVRRELTVEEESPEDIRQRNRREAEILAGNLGEGGVTAGEILSDMSLLKQLAQLQESMEWFSVRMLQFASEFRHEPSLSPSANSGLHIEAVPPAILQQLTSIAQDYDELANTCLLLLHLEVRVQCFHYLLAVDDYNKQTHEPDPKVLELSKVLANVDEAMTSSLHPRKCKYIFEGLGHLIAKILISSTQNMQVIDEGGIQRMCRNVFALQQTLTNITMTREVALDHARHYFELFFLTPEEILNGVVEKGPEFSELEYMNAFQLLNRSSKSSTNTINIHLERLSDILGEVGVTV
;
A
#
# COMPACT_ATOMS: atom_id res chain seq x y z
N MET A 1 39.33 6.00 12.01
CA MET A 1 39.55 6.30 10.58
C MET A 1 40.02 7.75 10.38
N GLN A 2 39.32 8.78 10.80
CA GLN A 2 39.76 10.18 10.61
C GLN A 2 41.17 10.46 11.10
N THR A 3 41.55 9.95 12.27
CA THR A 3 42.93 10.06 12.81
C THR A 3 43.98 9.45 11.88
N ILE A 4 43.65 8.32 11.28
CA ILE A 4 44.56 7.63 10.32
C ILE A 4 44.71 8.47 9.05
N PHE A 5 43.64 9.03 8.53
CA PHE A 5 43.66 9.90 7.35
C PHE A 5 44.52 11.15 7.60
N GLU A 6 44.36 11.75 8.79
CA GLU A 6 45.18 12.91 9.18
C GLU A 6 46.66 12.57 9.28
N GLN A 7 46.98 11.39 9.81
CA GLN A 7 48.38 10.91 9.82
C GLN A 7 48.95 10.76 8.41
N PHE A 8 48.17 10.21 7.47
CA PHE A 8 48.60 10.11 6.07
C PHE A 8 48.83 11.49 5.44
N ARG A 9 47.97 12.49 5.73
CA ARG A 9 48.18 13.87 5.25
C ARG A 9 49.46 14.49 5.81
N GLN A 10 49.75 14.32 7.10
CA GLN A 10 50.96 14.83 7.74
C GLN A 10 52.22 14.19 7.17
N VAL A 11 52.19 12.87 6.96
CA VAL A 11 53.27 12.14 6.32
C VAL A 11 53.49 12.59 4.87
N ALA A 12 52.42 12.80 4.11
CA ALA A 12 52.46 13.32 2.74
C ALA A 12 53.13 14.72 2.70
N HIS A 13 52.74 15.60 3.64
CA HIS A 13 53.36 16.92 3.73
C HIS A 13 54.86 16.82 4.01
N ALA A 14 55.26 16.00 4.97
CA ALA A 14 56.70 15.78 5.29
C ALA A 14 57.47 15.23 4.08
N HIS A 15 56.90 14.24 3.35
CA HIS A 15 57.52 13.70 2.12
C HIS A 15 57.65 14.76 1.03
N SER A 16 56.63 15.61 0.84
CA SER A 16 56.68 16.71 -0.13
C SER A 16 57.82 17.70 0.18
N LEU A 17 58.05 18.04 1.46
CA LEU A 17 59.14 18.90 1.89
C LEU A 17 60.52 18.25 1.63
N LEU A 18 60.65 16.97 1.99
CA LEU A 18 61.88 16.22 1.77
C LEU A 18 62.25 16.13 0.27
N LEU A 19 61.25 15.80 -0.58
CA LEU A 19 61.46 15.73 -2.03
C LEU A 19 61.91 17.07 -2.61
N ARG A 20 61.34 18.19 -2.16
CA ARG A 20 61.77 19.53 -2.58
C ARG A 20 63.21 19.81 -2.15
N CYS A 21 63.64 19.40 -0.94
CA CYS A 21 65.05 19.53 -0.48
C CYS A 21 65.97 18.67 -1.30
N PHE A 22 65.64 17.41 -1.59
CA PHE A 22 66.46 16.55 -2.42
C PHE A 22 66.56 17.06 -3.86
N GLN A 23 65.46 17.53 -4.46
CA GLN A 23 65.45 18.12 -5.80
C GLN A 23 66.45 19.32 -5.89
N ARG A 24 66.42 20.19 -4.87
CA ARG A 24 67.37 21.34 -4.78
C ARG A 24 68.81 20.88 -4.64
N ALA A 25 69.10 19.87 -3.81
CA ALA A 25 70.42 19.32 -3.63
C ALA A 25 70.93 18.64 -4.91
N ILE A 26 70.16 17.86 -5.59
CA ILE A 26 70.46 17.22 -6.87
C ILE A 26 70.79 18.26 -7.94
N ALA A 27 69.97 19.31 -8.03
CA ALA A 27 70.18 20.40 -8.96
C ALA A 27 71.50 21.15 -8.66
N ALA A 28 71.87 21.36 -7.37
CA ALA A 28 73.08 22.02 -6.94
C ALA A 28 74.35 21.20 -7.22
N HIS A 29 74.26 19.86 -7.03
CA HIS A 29 75.41 18.97 -7.17
C HIS A 29 75.54 18.26 -8.52
N LYS A 30 74.58 18.48 -9.46
CA LYS A 30 74.50 17.87 -10.80
C LYS A 30 74.61 16.33 -10.77
N VAL A 31 73.98 15.71 -9.76
CA VAL A 31 73.96 14.24 -9.61
C VAL A 31 72.72 13.70 -10.31
N ASP A 32 72.85 12.62 -11.08
CA ASP A 32 71.68 11.96 -11.75
C ASP A 32 71.11 10.88 -10.84
N VAL A 33 70.17 11.29 -9.99
CA VAL A 33 69.37 10.37 -9.11
C VAL A 33 67.89 10.51 -9.38
N LYS A 34 67.31 9.40 -9.72
CA LYS A 34 65.85 9.36 -9.93
C LYS A 34 65.11 9.25 -8.58
N LEU A 35 64.46 10.32 -8.20
CA LEU A 35 63.58 10.33 -7.00
C LEU A 35 62.22 9.70 -7.30
N TYR A 36 61.58 9.16 -6.25
CA TYR A 36 60.16 8.82 -6.33
C TYR A 36 59.32 10.11 -6.39
N ASP A 37 58.11 10.02 -6.91
CA ASP A 37 57.17 11.14 -6.93
C ASP A 37 56.02 10.96 -5.89
N MET A 38 55.29 12.03 -5.62
CA MET A 38 54.15 11.99 -4.69
C MET A 38 53.02 11.08 -5.18
N ASN A 39 52.91 10.84 -6.47
CA ASN A 39 51.91 9.91 -7.01
C ASN A 39 52.22 8.46 -6.58
N MET A 40 53.49 8.09 -6.49
CA MET A 40 53.86 6.77 -5.94
C MET A 40 53.49 6.64 -4.47
N TYR A 41 53.67 7.70 -3.68
CA TYR A 41 53.25 7.71 -2.27
C TYR A 41 51.74 7.49 -2.15
N TRP A 42 50.94 8.30 -2.86
CA TRP A 42 49.49 8.18 -2.80
C TRP A 42 48.97 6.84 -3.37
N THR A 43 49.64 6.26 -4.34
CA THR A 43 49.31 4.90 -4.82
C THR A 43 49.49 3.85 -3.73
N GLN A 44 50.57 3.95 -2.92
CA GLN A 44 50.79 3.03 -1.80
C GLN A 44 49.77 3.25 -0.67
N VAL A 45 49.43 4.49 -0.36
CA VAL A 45 48.39 4.81 0.63
C VAL A 45 47.04 4.20 0.21
N GLN A 46 46.63 4.35 -1.03
CA GLN A 46 45.41 3.73 -1.57
C GLN A 46 45.43 2.21 -1.41
N PHE A 47 46.55 1.56 -1.73
CA PHE A 47 46.69 0.11 -1.59
C PHE A 47 46.58 -0.35 -0.12
N VAL A 48 47.18 0.37 0.82
CA VAL A 48 47.07 0.06 2.26
C VAL A 48 45.65 0.20 2.74
N ILE A 49 44.93 1.27 2.34
CA ILE A 49 43.55 1.50 2.72
C ILE A 49 42.62 0.43 2.11
N GLN A 50 42.81 0.07 0.84
CA GLN A 50 42.03 -1.00 0.20
C GLN A 50 42.19 -2.33 0.96
N ASN A 51 43.42 -2.70 1.35
CA ASN A 51 43.66 -3.90 2.14
C ASN A 51 42.98 -3.84 3.53
N LEU A 52 43.02 -2.66 4.17
CA LEU A 52 42.35 -2.44 5.45
C LEU A 52 40.84 -2.60 5.30
N LEU A 53 40.24 -2.00 4.28
CA LEU A 53 38.82 -2.11 3.98
C LEU A 53 38.42 -3.56 3.67
N HIS A 54 39.28 -4.32 3.00
CA HIS A 54 39.05 -5.73 2.72
C HIS A 54 38.90 -6.56 4.00
N ASP A 55 39.68 -6.26 5.03
CA ASP A 55 39.61 -6.94 6.32
C ASP A 55 38.35 -6.52 7.11
N TYR A 56 37.96 -5.24 7.10
CA TYR A 56 36.84 -4.71 7.92
C TYR A 56 35.47 -4.82 7.27
N LEU A 57 35.37 -4.93 5.94
CA LEU A 57 34.11 -5.05 5.20
C LEU A 57 33.75 -6.50 4.89
N ASP A 58 34.54 -7.46 5.36
CA ASP A 58 34.31 -8.91 5.18
C ASP A 58 34.05 -9.34 3.72
N ILE A 59 34.84 -8.74 2.80
CA ILE A 59 34.62 -8.94 1.36
C ILE A 59 34.86 -10.40 0.94
N GLN A 60 35.73 -11.15 1.65
CA GLN A 60 36.05 -12.54 1.30
C GLN A 60 34.85 -13.50 1.55
N ASN A 61 34.03 -13.26 2.58
CA ASN A 61 32.86 -14.07 2.88
C ASN A 61 31.61 -13.60 2.10
N SER A 62 31.59 -12.33 1.67
CA SER A 62 30.48 -11.76 0.92
C SER A 62 30.33 -12.30 -0.51
N THR A 63 31.37 -12.93 -1.08
CA THR A 63 31.35 -13.48 -2.45
C THR A 63 30.86 -14.93 -2.51
N VAL A 64 30.62 -15.59 -1.38
CA VAL A 64 30.27 -17.03 -1.32
C VAL A 64 28.77 -17.28 -1.45
N ASP A 65 27.93 -16.29 -1.11
CA ASP A 65 26.45 -16.47 -1.05
C ASP A 65 25.69 -16.11 -2.35
N VAL A 66 26.36 -15.66 -3.40
CA VAL A 66 25.70 -15.35 -4.67
C VAL A 66 25.80 -16.57 -5.58
N GLN A 67 24.73 -17.35 -5.68
CA GLN A 67 24.59 -18.41 -6.68
C GLN A 67 24.72 -17.81 -8.11
N PRO A 68 25.49 -18.44 -9.01
CA PRO A 68 25.77 -17.87 -10.32
C PRO A 68 24.61 -18.19 -11.30
N ASN A 69 23.68 -17.28 -11.41
CA ASN A 69 22.77 -17.22 -12.53
C ASN A 69 22.64 -15.76 -12.98
N ASP A 70 23.67 -15.27 -13.66
CA ASP A 70 23.54 -14.34 -14.76
C ASP A 70 24.92 -13.91 -15.27
N HIS A 71 25.04 -13.66 -16.54
CA HIS A 71 26.22 -13.39 -17.36
C HIS A 71 27.08 -12.15 -16.98
N PHE A 72 27.31 -11.90 -15.68
CA PHE A 72 28.15 -10.78 -15.18
C PHE A 72 29.32 -11.22 -14.28
N THR A 73 29.74 -12.49 -14.38
CA THR A 73 30.82 -13.04 -13.53
C THR A 73 32.23 -12.63 -13.97
N ASP A 74 32.41 -12.04 -15.15
CA ASP A 74 33.77 -11.76 -15.68
C ASP A 74 34.51 -10.65 -14.94
N ASP A 75 33.80 -9.65 -14.37
CA ASP A 75 34.47 -8.52 -13.73
C ASP A 75 34.91 -8.79 -12.28
N ILE A 76 34.16 -9.66 -11.55
CA ILE A 76 34.50 -9.99 -10.14
C ILE A 76 35.60 -11.05 -10.07
N GLU A 77 35.59 -12.03 -10.98
CA GLU A 77 36.70 -13.01 -11.10
C GLU A 77 37.98 -12.31 -11.52
N ASN A 78 37.94 -11.28 -12.37
CA ASN A 78 39.10 -10.50 -12.75
C ASN A 78 39.71 -9.74 -11.57
N LEU A 79 38.91 -9.17 -10.65
CA LEU A 79 39.41 -8.49 -9.47
C LEU A 79 40.05 -9.47 -8.48
N SER A 80 39.40 -10.57 -8.17
CA SER A 80 39.91 -11.62 -7.28
C SER A 80 41.18 -12.29 -7.87
N SER A 81 41.20 -12.56 -9.16
CA SER A 81 42.33 -13.14 -9.87
C SER A 81 43.50 -12.16 -10.01
N TYR A 82 43.22 -10.86 -10.15
CA TYR A 82 44.24 -9.81 -10.17
C TYR A 82 45.00 -9.73 -8.83
N PHE A 83 44.29 -9.84 -7.71
CA PHE A 83 44.91 -9.86 -6.38
C PHE A 83 45.61 -11.19 -6.07
N SER A 84 45.10 -12.32 -6.58
CA SER A 84 45.70 -13.64 -6.38
C SER A 84 46.96 -13.83 -7.23
N ARG A 85 47.02 -13.29 -8.46
CA ARG A 85 48.21 -13.40 -9.35
C ARG A 85 49.44 -12.60 -8.86
N ARG A 86 49.25 -11.59 -8.01
CA ARG A 86 50.36 -10.81 -7.47
C ARG A 86 51.17 -11.51 -6.35
N LYS A 87 50.69 -12.67 -5.84
CA LYS A 87 51.40 -13.48 -4.84
C LYS A 87 52.57 -14.32 -5.39
N GLN A 88 52.78 -14.33 -6.71
CA GLN A 88 53.84 -15.17 -7.34
C GLN A 88 54.80 -14.39 -8.25
N GLN A 89 55.34 -13.26 -7.82
CA GLN A 89 56.53 -12.71 -8.48
C GLN A 89 57.70 -12.60 -7.53
N PRO A 90 58.93 -12.91 -8.02
CA PRO A 90 60.11 -13.07 -7.17
C PRO A 90 60.59 -11.73 -6.62
N LYS A 91 61.11 -11.79 -5.40
CA LYS A 91 61.70 -10.76 -4.60
C LYS A 91 62.46 -9.72 -5.44
N LYS A 92 61.91 -8.51 -5.54
CA LYS A 92 62.71 -7.33 -5.79
C LYS A 92 62.97 -6.65 -4.44
N THR A 93 64.22 -6.44 -4.16
CA THR A 93 64.83 -5.84 -2.97
C THR A 93 64.09 -4.58 -2.52
N SER A 94 63.53 -4.64 -1.30
CA SER A 94 62.98 -3.48 -0.59
C SER A 94 64.11 -2.45 -0.35
N LEU A 95 63.88 -1.20 -0.76
CA LEU A 95 64.78 -0.10 -0.59
C LEU A 95 64.87 0.45 0.85
N PHE A 96 64.00 -0.02 1.73
CA PHE A 96 63.97 0.36 3.14
C PHE A 96 63.88 -0.90 4.01
N LYS A 97 65.03 -1.37 4.48
CA LYS A 97 65.13 -2.26 5.64
C LYS A 97 65.30 -1.36 6.86
N PHE A 98 64.31 -1.34 7.73
CA PHE A 98 64.51 -0.99 9.12
C PHE A 98 65.12 -2.21 9.79
N ASP A 99 66.45 -2.11 10.12
CA ASP A 99 67.11 -3.08 10.96
C ASP A 99 66.66 -2.86 12.40
N ASP A 100 65.78 -3.70 12.89
CA ASP A 100 65.64 -3.94 14.32
C ASP A 100 66.78 -4.92 14.71
N SER A 101 67.87 -4.36 15.15
CA SER A 101 68.94 -5.11 15.78
C SER A 101 68.56 -5.46 17.21
N SER A 102 68.00 -6.63 17.42
CA SER A 102 68.29 -7.39 18.64
C SER A 102 68.00 -8.88 18.48
N SER A 103 69.10 -9.62 18.64
CA SER A 103 69.27 -11.02 19.03
C SER A 103 68.77 -12.13 18.09
N ALA A 104 69.87 -12.70 17.56
CA ALA A 104 69.93 -14.07 17.10
C ALA A 104 69.27 -15.08 18.05
N LEU A 105 68.59 -16.04 17.47
CA LEU A 105 68.83 -17.47 17.71
C LEU A 105 68.16 -18.28 16.61
N THR A 106 68.96 -19.06 15.99
CA THR A 106 68.77 -20.12 15.03
C THR A 106 67.71 -21.16 15.46
N MET A 107 67.01 -21.71 14.48
CA MET A 107 66.78 -23.12 14.24
C MET A 107 65.34 -23.45 13.80
N ASN A 108 65.34 -24.05 12.61
CA ASN A 108 64.45 -25.13 12.13
C ASN A 108 62.98 -24.87 11.75
N SER A 109 62.80 -24.78 10.43
CA SER A 109 61.93 -25.65 9.61
C SER A 109 60.60 -26.10 10.21
N ASN A 110 59.55 -25.86 9.45
CA ASN A 110 58.19 -26.31 9.62
C ASN A 110 57.27 -25.44 10.49
N LEU A 111 57.08 -24.21 10.07
CA LEU A 111 55.91 -23.43 10.51
C LEU A 111 54.88 -23.47 9.39
N LYS A 112 53.85 -24.33 9.60
CA LYS A 112 52.53 -24.07 9.10
C LYS A 112 52.26 -22.58 9.32
N GLU A 113 51.90 -21.86 8.27
CA GLU A 113 51.41 -20.49 8.39
C GLU A 113 50.21 -20.51 9.36
N THR A 114 50.48 -20.29 10.64
CA THR A 114 49.45 -19.88 11.59
C THR A 114 48.96 -18.53 11.09
N LYS A 115 47.70 -18.45 10.64
CA LYS A 115 47.02 -17.17 10.50
C LYS A 115 47.24 -16.43 11.81
N GLN A 116 48.11 -15.43 11.83
CA GLN A 116 48.16 -14.48 12.93
C GLN A 116 46.78 -13.86 13.01
N ASP A 117 46.01 -14.15 14.07
CA ASP A 117 44.76 -13.51 14.33
C ASP A 117 45.05 -12.00 14.43
N LYS A 118 44.72 -11.28 13.34
CA LYS A 118 44.80 -9.82 13.31
C LYS A 118 43.87 -9.29 14.39
N ILE A 119 44.39 -8.58 15.38
CA ILE A 119 43.59 -7.91 16.38
C ILE A 119 42.88 -6.75 15.67
N LEU A 120 41.59 -6.93 15.36
CA LEU A 120 40.75 -5.90 14.74
C LEU A 120 40.09 -5.04 15.83
N VAL A 121 39.93 -3.75 15.54
CA VAL A 121 39.28 -2.77 16.46
C VAL A 121 37.77 -2.98 16.56
N CYS A 122 37.16 -3.47 15.50
CA CYS A 122 35.76 -3.86 15.48
C CYS A 122 35.57 -5.14 14.66
N THR A 123 34.45 -5.80 14.83
CA THR A 123 34.06 -6.98 14.06
C THR A 123 33.93 -6.64 12.59
N PRO A 124 34.45 -7.48 11.67
CA PRO A 124 34.19 -7.35 10.25
C PRO A 124 32.70 -7.46 9.96
N ASP A 125 32.16 -6.45 9.29
CA ASP A 125 30.75 -6.40 8.88
C ASP A 125 30.61 -5.50 7.64
N ILE A 126 29.81 -5.92 6.68
CA ILE A 126 29.49 -5.13 5.48
C ILE A 126 28.88 -3.77 5.83
N ASN A 127 28.10 -3.70 6.93
CA ASN A 127 27.46 -2.46 7.38
C ASN A 127 28.44 -1.41 7.89
N ASN A 128 29.70 -1.79 8.18
CA ASN A 128 30.74 -0.84 8.57
C ASN A 128 30.95 0.26 7.53
N ILE A 129 30.63 0.00 6.25
CA ILE A 129 30.70 1.00 5.18
C ILE A 129 29.83 2.22 5.47
N LEU A 130 28.66 2.03 6.09
CA LEU A 130 27.72 3.12 6.40
C LEU A 130 28.32 4.16 7.35
N HIS A 131 29.24 3.74 8.22
CA HIS A 131 29.86 4.62 9.21
C HIS A 131 31.12 5.30 8.70
N ILE A 132 31.81 4.68 7.73
CA ILE A 132 33.12 5.17 7.26
C ILE A 132 33.05 5.86 5.90
N PHE A 133 31.99 5.72 5.15
CA PHE A 133 31.92 6.14 3.74
C PHE A 133 32.19 7.64 3.55
N ILE A 134 31.45 8.51 4.26
CA ILE A 134 31.59 9.97 4.09
C ILE A 134 33.00 10.45 4.40
N PRO A 135 33.61 10.15 5.59
CA PRO A 135 34.97 10.57 5.86
C PRO A 135 36.02 9.94 4.93
N LEU A 136 35.75 8.73 4.42
CA LEU A 136 36.61 8.07 3.46
C LEU A 136 36.55 8.75 2.09
N MET A 137 35.38 9.15 1.62
CA MET A 137 35.22 9.89 0.36
C MET A 137 35.86 11.26 0.40
N CYS A 138 35.75 12.00 1.50
CA CYS A 138 36.50 13.25 1.68
C CYS A 138 38.00 13.03 1.56
N PHE A 139 38.54 11.93 2.12
CA PHE A 139 39.95 11.59 2.01
C PHE A 139 40.33 11.16 0.58
N VAL A 140 39.44 10.49 -0.14
CA VAL A 140 39.61 10.15 -1.56
C VAL A 140 39.74 11.41 -2.42
N GLU A 141 38.89 12.42 -2.18
CA GLU A 141 38.99 13.73 -2.88
C GLU A 141 40.31 14.43 -2.62
N ASP A 142 40.79 14.42 -1.38
CA ASP A 142 42.14 14.97 -1.05
C ASP A 142 43.27 14.24 -1.82
N ILE A 143 43.16 12.92 -2.00
CA ILE A 143 44.11 12.13 -2.79
C ILE A 143 44.04 12.53 -4.26
N GLU A 144 42.84 12.62 -4.84
CA GLU A 144 42.62 12.96 -6.25
C GLU A 144 43.14 14.38 -6.57
N GLU A 145 42.90 15.34 -5.67
CA GLU A 145 43.44 16.70 -5.77
C GLU A 145 44.98 16.70 -5.68
N SER A 146 45.54 15.97 -4.69
CA SER A 146 46.97 15.90 -4.47
C SER A 146 47.73 15.22 -5.61
N MET A 147 47.07 14.27 -6.31
CA MET A 147 47.61 13.59 -7.50
C MET A 147 47.48 14.42 -8.78
N GLY A 148 46.73 15.53 -8.74
CA GLY A 148 46.47 16.38 -9.90
C GLY A 148 45.70 15.66 -11.00
N LEU A 149 44.74 14.78 -10.64
CA LEU A 149 43.98 14.03 -11.62
C LEU A 149 43.07 14.97 -12.43
N PRO A 150 42.93 14.77 -13.76
CA PRO A 150 42.01 15.55 -14.56
C PRO A 150 40.57 15.41 -14.06
N HIS A 151 39.75 16.46 -14.20
CA HIS A 151 38.33 16.41 -13.85
C HIS A 151 37.63 15.21 -14.51
N GLY A 152 36.99 14.37 -13.70
CA GLY A 152 36.28 13.14 -14.14
C GLY A 152 37.15 11.85 -14.08
N SER A 153 38.44 11.97 -13.84
CA SER A 153 39.33 10.82 -13.63
C SER A 153 39.30 10.43 -12.14
N LYS A 154 39.05 9.16 -11.85
CA LYS A 154 38.91 8.63 -10.49
C LYS A 154 40.12 7.79 -10.10
N CYS A 155 40.59 7.95 -8.87
CA CYS A 155 41.68 7.14 -8.33
C CYS A 155 41.26 5.69 -8.08
N THR A 156 42.22 4.78 -7.89
CA THR A 156 41.95 3.34 -7.71
C THR A 156 41.11 3.04 -6.45
N LEU A 157 41.28 3.82 -5.39
CA LEU A 157 40.48 3.70 -4.16
C LEU A 157 39.03 4.12 -4.41
N HIS A 158 38.77 5.18 -5.16
CA HIS A 158 37.44 5.61 -5.55
C HIS A 158 36.73 4.54 -6.38
N GLN A 159 37.42 3.99 -7.39
CA GLN A 159 36.86 2.92 -8.22
C GLN A 159 36.50 1.67 -7.40
N PHE A 160 37.39 1.29 -6.48
CA PHE A 160 37.16 0.18 -5.56
C PHE A 160 35.93 0.40 -4.70
N LEU A 161 35.80 1.59 -4.08
CA LEU A 161 34.65 1.92 -3.24
C LEU A 161 33.34 1.94 -4.02
N SER A 162 33.36 2.57 -5.19
CA SER A 162 32.17 2.60 -6.07
C SER A 162 31.73 1.18 -6.48
N GLY A 163 32.72 0.36 -6.91
CA GLY A 163 32.44 -1.05 -7.24
C GLY A 163 31.90 -1.86 -6.05
N TYR A 164 32.48 -1.68 -4.87
CA TYR A 164 32.04 -2.36 -3.66
C TYR A 164 30.61 -1.96 -3.28
N VAL A 165 30.31 -0.65 -3.23
CA VAL A 165 28.98 -0.16 -2.84
C VAL A 165 27.92 -0.63 -3.82
N THR A 166 28.13 -0.46 -5.12
CA THR A 166 27.10 -0.77 -6.14
C THR A 166 26.94 -2.26 -6.38
N ASN A 167 28.02 -3.02 -6.46
CA ASN A 167 27.98 -4.42 -6.89
C ASN A 167 27.88 -5.43 -5.73
N THR A 168 28.33 -5.04 -4.52
CA THR A 168 28.33 -5.93 -3.37
C THR A 168 27.34 -5.47 -2.30
N PHE A 169 27.52 -4.30 -1.72
CA PHE A 169 26.76 -3.84 -0.56
C PHE A 169 25.26 -3.64 -0.88
N LEU A 170 24.96 -2.80 -1.88
CA LEU A 170 23.57 -2.48 -2.22
C LEU A 170 22.80 -3.69 -2.78
N LYS A 171 23.46 -4.53 -3.59
CA LYS A 171 22.84 -5.77 -4.10
C LYS A 171 22.51 -6.73 -2.97
N ARG A 172 23.45 -6.93 -2.02
CA ARG A 172 23.20 -7.79 -0.87
C ARG A 172 22.07 -7.25 0.01
N LYS A 173 22.06 -5.94 0.30
CA LYS A 173 20.96 -5.30 1.04
C LYS A 173 19.62 -5.44 0.33
N HIS A 174 19.59 -5.34 -0.98
CA HIS A 174 18.39 -5.56 -1.77
C HIS A 174 17.89 -7.01 -1.65
N THR A 175 18.80 -7.99 -1.75
CA THR A 175 18.46 -9.42 -1.58
C THR A 175 17.96 -9.72 -0.16
N GLU A 176 18.62 -9.16 0.87
CA GLU A 176 18.18 -9.27 2.27
C GLU A 176 16.77 -8.67 2.45
N THR A 177 16.53 -7.46 1.94
CA THR A 177 15.20 -6.80 1.98
C THR A 177 14.11 -7.66 1.33
N LYS A 178 14.40 -8.25 0.16
CA LYS A 178 13.44 -9.14 -0.53
C LYS A 178 13.15 -10.39 0.28
N ALA A 179 14.19 -11.03 0.82
CA ALA A 179 14.04 -12.21 1.65
C ALA A 179 13.22 -11.93 2.92
N ASP A 180 13.46 -10.79 3.59
CA ASP A 180 12.70 -10.37 4.76
C ASP A 180 11.21 -10.14 4.41
N ILE A 181 10.92 -9.51 3.27
CA ILE A 181 9.55 -9.30 2.78
C ILE A 181 8.88 -10.64 2.46
N GLU A 182 9.59 -11.52 1.77
CA GLU A 182 9.10 -12.85 1.40
C GLU A 182 8.82 -13.70 2.64
N GLU A 183 9.73 -13.74 3.61
CA GLU A 183 9.55 -14.46 4.88
C GLU A 183 8.28 -14.00 5.59
N VAL A 184 8.06 -12.70 5.74
CA VAL A 184 6.91 -12.15 6.46
C VAL A 184 5.60 -12.38 5.70
N THR A 185 5.60 -12.33 4.37
CA THR A 185 4.39 -12.45 3.55
C THR A 185 3.95 -13.89 3.28
N HIS A 186 4.86 -14.87 3.39
CA HIS A 186 4.56 -16.29 3.17
C HIS A 186 4.15 -17.04 4.43
N THR A 187 4.13 -16.39 5.60
CA THR A 187 3.61 -17.00 6.83
C THR A 187 2.10 -17.26 6.71
N LYS A 188 1.61 -18.34 7.34
CA LYS A 188 0.17 -18.71 7.30
C LYS A 188 -0.75 -17.62 7.83
N ASP A 189 -0.25 -16.80 8.74
CA ASP A 189 -1.01 -15.73 9.40
C ASP A 189 -0.65 -14.34 8.89
N ALA A 190 0.13 -14.24 7.79
CA ALA A 190 0.58 -12.97 7.21
C ALA A 190 -0.56 -11.97 6.97
N TRP A 191 -1.73 -12.47 6.56
CA TRP A 191 -2.90 -11.68 6.20
C TRP A 191 -4.04 -11.76 7.22
N LYS A 192 -3.73 -12.23 8.47
CA LYS A 192 -4.71 -12.37 9.57
C LYS A 192 -4.24 -11.71 10.86
N ALA A 193 -2.93 -11.82 11.15
CA ALA A 193 -2.37 -11.25 12.37
C ALA A 193 -2.36 -9.72 12.29
N THR A 194 -2.88 -9.07 13.32
CA THR A 194 -2.96 -7.62 13.40
C THR A 194 -2.27 -7.06 14.64
N VAL A 195 -1.82 -5.81 14.54
CA VAL A 195 -1.19 -5.05 15.62
C VAL A 195 -1.78 -3.65 15.70
N LEU A 196 -1.96 -3.12 16.90
CA LEU A 196 -2.26 -1.72 17.16
C LEU A 196 -0.95 -0.96 17.32
N LEU A 197 -0.70 0.05 16.49
CA LEU A 197 0.56 0.82 16.53
C LEU A 197 0.61 1.83 17.66
N ASP A 198 -0.51 2.48 17.98
CA ASP A 198 -0.58 3.47 19.07
C ASP A 198 -2.01 3.58 19.58
N VAL A 199 -2.16 3.63 20.91
CA VAL A 199 -3.47 3.77 21.58
C VAL A 199 -3.97 5.23 21.55
N THR A 200 -3.11 6.19 21.23
CA THR A 200 -3.40 7.64 21.27
C THR A 200 -3.94 8.19 19.94
N VAL A 201 -3.87 7.42 18.86
CA VAL A 201 -4.35 7.79 17.52
C VAL A 201 -5.46 6.84 17.12
N ASP A 202 -6.53 7.33 16.50
CA ASP A 202 -7.72 6.56 16.05
C ASP A 202 -7.41 5.54 14.94
N TYR A 203 -6.23 4.91 14.99
CA TYR A 203 -5.88 3.84 14.06
C TYR A 203 -6.51 2.52 14.47
N LYS A 204 -7.06 1.83 13.50
CA LYS A 204 -7.54 0.47 13.63
C LYS A 204 -6.38 -0.53 13.55
N PRO A 205 -6.59 -1.79 13.96
CA PRO A 205 -5.55 -2.81 13.87
C PRO A 205 -5.05 -2.99 12.44
N LEU A 206 -3.73 -2.89 12.25
CA LEU A 206 -3.05 -3.07 10.96
C LEU A 206 -2.45 -4.47 10.86
N LEU A 207 -2.31 -5.00 9.66
CA LEU A 207 -1.64 -6.27 9.43
C LEU A 207 -0.16 -6.20 9.85
N VAL A 208 0.28 -7.17 10.64
CA VAL A 208 1.66 -7.27 11.13
C VAL A 208 2.65 -7.34 9.97
N SER A 209 2.32 -8.10 8.93
CA SER A 209 3.12 -8.19 7.70
C SER A 209 3.38 -6.82 7.07
N VAL A 210 2.34 -6.02 6.92
CA VAL A 210 2.44 -4.67 6.31
C VAL A 210 3.29 -3.73 7.15
N VAL A 211 3.12 -3.75 8.47
CA VAL A 211 3.92 -2.92 9.39
C VAL A 211 5.38 -3.34 9.39
N THR A 212 5.66 -4.64 9.27
CA THR A 212 7.04 -5.14 9.21
C THR A 212 7.69 -4.73 7.89
N VAL A 213 7.00 -4.87 6.76
CA VAL A 213 7.50 -4.43 5.45
C VAL A 213 7.77 -2.92 5.44
N GLU A 214 6.91 -2.11 6.04
CA GLU A 214 7.16 -0.65 6.16
C GLU A 214 8.48 -0.38 6.89
N LYS A 215 8.73 -1.04 8.01
CA LYS A 215 9.99 -0.90 8.75
C LYS A 215 11.20 -1.34 7.94
N THR A 216 11.09 -2.46 7.21
CA THR A 216 12.18 -2.97 6.36
C THR A 216 12.49 -1.98 5.22
N VAL A 217 11.47 -1.42 4.57
CA VAL A 217 11.65 -0.45 3.48
C VAL A 217 12.19 0.89 4.00
N THR A 218 11.75 1.36 5.14
CA THR A 218 12.23 2.64 5.71
C THR A 218 13.70 2.59 6.15
N GLN A 219 14.30 1.40 6.35
CA GLN A 219 15.75 1.28 6.57
C GLN A 219 16.59 1.84 5.42
N TRP A 220 16.08 1.83 4.18
CA TRP A 220 16.77 2.40 3.03
C TRP A 220 17.01 3.91 3.16
N GLN A 221 16.22 4.61 3.96
CA GLN A 221 16.46 6.02 4.29
C GLN A 221 17.78 6.21 5.07
N GLY A 222 18.03 5.35 6.05
CA GLY A 222 19.30 5.37 6.78
C GLY A 222 20.51 5.08 5.88
N ILE A 223 20.34 4.15 4.92
CA ILE A 223 21.36 3.86 3.90
C ILE A 223 21.60 5.08 3.00
N LEU A 224 20.54 5.78 2.57
CA LEU A 224 20.68 7.00 1.78
C LEU A 224 21.46 8.11 2.53
N GLN A 225 21.16 8.30 3.81
CA GLN A 225 21.87 9.31 4.63
C GLN A 225 23.36 9.00 4.74
N ALA A 226 23.72 7.72 4.80
CA ALA A 226 25.11 7.27 4.87
C ALA A 226 25.82 7.25 3.50
N LEU A 227 25.08 6.99 2.43
CA LEU A 227 25.58 6.83 1.06
C LEU A 227 24.86 7.76 0.08
N PRO A 228 24.92 9.10 0.25
CA PRO A 228 24.09 10.03 -0.51
C PRO A 228 24.39 10.06 -2.01
N MET A 229 25.59 9.66 -2.43
CA MET A 229 26.00 9.60 -3.85
C MET A 229 25.29 8.47 -4.64
N TYR A 230 24.66 7.52 -3.95
CA TYR A 230 24.00 6.36 -4.57
C TYR A 230 22.46 6.42 -4.51
N GLY A 231 21.90 7.61 -4.33
CA GLY A 231 20.48 7.83 -4.17
C GLY A 231 19.63 7.19 -5.27
N GLU A 232 20.05 7.27 -6.51
CA GLU A 232 19.37 6.64 -7.65
C GLU A 232 19.26 5.13 -7.49
N HIS A 233 20.37 4.45 -7.16
CA HIS A 233 20.39 3.00 -6.99
C HIS A 233 19.53 2.56 -5.79
N ILE A 234 19.63 3.31 -4.68
CA ILE A 234 18.88 3.04 -3.46
C ILE A 234 17.38 3.12 -3.72
N VAL A 235 16.89 4.19 -4.37
CA VAL A 235 15.47 4.35 -4.67
C VAL A 235 14.99 3.30 -5.68
N LYS A 236 15.82 2.93 -6.68
CA LYS A 236 15.48 1.82 -7.60
C LYS A 236 15.25 0.51 -6.84
N TYR A 237 16.15 0.13 -5.94
CA TYR A 237 16.02 -1.10 -5.14
C TYR A 237 14.79 -1.05 -4.22
N ALA A 238 14.51 0.09 -3.61
CA ALA A 238 13.29 0.29 -2.83
C ALA A 238 12.02 0.13 -3.71
N CYS A 239 12.02 0.72 -4.91
CA CYS A 239 10.91 0.55 -5.86
C CYS A 239 10.71 -0.92 -6.28
N ASP A 240 11.80 -1.67 -6.51
CA ASP A 240 11.71 -3.07 -6.91
C ASP A 240 11.12 -3.94 -5.79
N ALA A 241 11.57 -3.74 -4.55
CA ALA A 241 11.03 -4.42 -3.38
C ALA A 241 9.53 -4.08 -3.16
N LEU A 242 9.16 -2.81 -3.32
CA LEU A 242 7.78 -2.36 -3.21
C LEU A 242 6.88 -2.94 -4.31
N ARG A 243 7.37 -3.09 -5.55
CA ARG A 243 6.58 -3.73 -6.63
C ARG A 243 6.27 -5.19 -6.32
N GLU A 244 7.25 -5.94 -5.84
CA GLU A 244 7.03 -7.34 -5.43
C GLU A 244 6.02 -7.45 -4.30
N PHE A 245 6.14 -6.58 -3.30
CA PHE A 245 5.17 -6.54 -2.20
C PHE A 245 3.77 -6.15 -2.67
N ARG A 246 3.64 -5.16 -3.58
CA ARG A 246 2.35 -4.81 -4.21
C ARG A 246 1.71 -6.02 -4.89
N ASP A 247 2.48 -6.77 -5.67
CA ASP A 247 1.98 -7.94 -6.40
C ASP A 247 1.51 -9.03 -5.42
N THR A 248 2.20 -9.16 -4.27
CA THR A 248 1.81 -10.05 -3.17
C THR A 248 0.51 -9.59 -2.49
N CYS A 249 0.33 -8.28 -2.26
CA CYS A 249 -0.92 -7.71 -1.73
C CYS A 249 -2.10 -7.95 -2.69
N HIS A 250 -1.89 -7.78 -4.00
CA HIS A 250 -2.90 -8.12 -5.01
C HIS A 250 -3.21 -9.61 -5.06
N ALA A 251 -2.22 -10.48 -4.83
CA ALA A 251 -2.45 -11.92 -4.73
C ALA A 251 -3.28 -12.26 -3.49
N ALA A 252 -3.03 -11.63 -2.34
CA ALA A 252 -3.84 -11.78 -1.14
C ALA A 252 -5.29 -11.33 -1.36
N TYR A 253 -5.51 -10.17 -1.99
CA TYR A 253 -6.84 -9.72 -2.39
C TYR A 253 -7.55 -10.73 -3.30
N ARG A 254 -6.86 -11.21 -4.35
CA ARG A 254 -7.43 -12.24 -5.25
C ARG A 254 -7.77 -13.53 -4.53
N GLY A 255 -6.94 -13.95 -3.57
CA GLY A 255 -7.20 -15.13 -2.75
C GLY A 255 -8.49 -15.05 -1.92
N ILE A 256 -8.89 -13.82 -1.52
CA ILE A 256 -10.18 -13.58 -0.82
C ILE A 256 -11.34 -13.60 -1.81
N VAL A 257 -11.19 -12.92 -2.96
CA VAL A 257 -12.30 -12.58 -3.88
C VAL A 257 -12.51 -13.61 -4.97
N GLN A 258 -11.48 -14.39 -5.33
CA GLN A 258 -11.54 -15.42 -6.36
C GLN A 258 -11.28 -16.79 -5.71
N PRO A 259 -12.31 -17.45 -5.15
CA PRO A 259 -12.13 -18.83 -4.70
C PRO A 259 -11.68 -19.73 -5.85
N HIS A 260 -10.85 -20.72 -5.54
CA HIS A 260 -10.08 -21.57 -6.48
C HIS A 260 -10.91 -22.40 -7.48
N THR A 261 -12.22 -22.27 -7.52
CA THR A 261 -13.11 -22.93 -8.49
C THR A 261 -13.52 -21.94 -9.57
N GLU A 262 -13.20 -22.23 -10.81
CA GLU A 262 -13.50 -21.38 -11.99
C GLU A 262 -14.99 -21.03 -12.14
N ASP A 263 -15.89 -21.80 -11.53
CA ASP A 263 -17.33 -21.63 -11.60
C ASP A 263 -17.93 -20.65 -10.56
N ARG A 264 -17.12 -20.15 -9.62
CA ARG A 264 -17.59 -19.21 -8.58
C ARG A 264 -17.10 -17.81 -8.87
N ARG A 265 -17.96 -16.96 -9.42
CA ARG A 265 -17.73 -15.52 -9.52
C ARG A 265 -18.45 -14.82 -8.37
N ILE A 266 -17.69 -14.13 -7.53
CA ILE A 266 -18.29 -13.24 -6.53
C ILE A 266 -18.93 -12.05 -7.25
N CYS A 267 -20.23 -11.85 -7.03
CA CYS A 267 -21.05 -10.86 -7.74
C CYS A 267 -20.54 -9.43 -7.50
N SER A 268 -20.23 -9.09 -6.26
CA SER A 268 -19.67 -7.77 -5.89
C SER A 268 -18.36 -7.48 -6.63
N ALA A 269 -17.50 -8.48 -6.79
CA ALA A 269 -16.25 -8.34 -7.54
C ALA A 269 -16.46 -8.25 -9.06
N ALA A 270 -17.50 -8.92 -9.57
CA ALA A 270 -17.88 -8.80 -10.98
C ALA A 270 -18.41 -7.40 -11.29
N TRP A 271 -19.28 -6.86 -10.44
CA TRP A 271 -19.79 -5.49 -10.57
C TRP A 271 -18.71 -4.43 -10.44
N LEU A 272 -17.72 -4.63 -9.56
CA LEU A 272 -16.63 -3.68 -9.41
C LEU A 272 -15.70 -3.63 -10.64
N LYS A 273 -15.66 -4.72 -11.44
CA LYS A 273 -14.93 -4.75 -12.72
C LYS A 273 -15.69 -4.07 -13.86
N ASP A 274 -16.98 -3.81 -13.68
CA ASP A 274 -17.75 -3.00 -14.61
C ASP A 274 -17.36 -1.54 -14.46
N ASP A 275 -16.84 -0.96 -15.54
CA ASP A 275 -16.33 0.41 -15.54
C ASP A 275 -17.42 1.45 -15.24
N ASP A 276 -18.66 1.17 -15.64
CA ASP A 276 -19.78 2.10 -15.44
C ASP A 276 -20.20 2.12 -13.97
N ILE A 277 -20.31 0.95 -13.33
CA ILE A 277 -20.61 0.85 -11.89
C ILE A 277 -19.47 1.44 -11.07
N SER A 278 -18.23 1.06 -11.36
CA SER A 278 -17.07 1.56 -10.63
C SER A 278 -16.93 3.08 -10.75
N ARG A 279 -17.11 3.64 -11.94
CA ARG A 279 -17.06 5.08 -12.19
C ARG A 279 -18.22 5.80 -11.48
N PHE A 280 -19.42 5.23 -11.54
CA PHE A 280 -20.57 5.78 -10.86
C PHE A 280 -20.33 5.85 -9.34
N LEU A 281 -19.94 4.77 -8.68
CA LEU A 281 -19.67 4.75 -7.24
C LEU A 281 -18.60 5.75 -6.82
N LYS A 282 -17.52 5.86 -7.61
CA LYS A 282 -16.44 6.84 -7.36
C LYS A 282 -16.86 8.30 -7.61
N SER A 283 -17.92 8.53 -8.38
CA SER A 283 -18.46 9.87 -8.63
C SER A 283 -19.44 10.34 -7.56
N LEU A 284 -19.89 9.44 -6.67
CA LEU A 284 -20.85 9.79 -5.64
C LEU A 284 -20.27 10.73 -4.59
N PRO A 285 -21.01 11.77 -4.16
CA PRO A 285 -20.55 12.76 -3.19
C PRO A 285 -20.04 12.16 -1.88
N ASN A 286 -20.67 11.10 -1.37
CA ASN A 286 -20.23 10.42 -0.16
C ASN A 286 -18.83 9.78 -0.31
N TRP A 287 -18.50 9.23 -1.48
CA TRP A 287 -17.16 8.75 -1.80
C TRP A 287 -16.16 9.90 -1.89
N VAL A 288 -16.49 10.95 -2.65
CA VAL A 288 -15.64 12.13 -2.83
C VAL A 288 -15.36 12.81 -1.48
N ASN A 289 -16.38 12.96 -0.64
CA ASN A 289 -16.24 13.53 0.71
C ASN A 289 -15.36 12.65 1.61
N LEU A 290 -15.52 11.33 1.56
CA LEU A 290 -14.66 10.40 2.31
C LEU A 290 -13.19 10.57 1.91
N LYS A 291 -12.90 10.63 0.60
CA LYS A 291 -11.54 10.82 0.08
C LYS A 291 -10.94 12.19 0.41
N ALA A 292 -11.70 13.26 0.27
CA ALA A 292 -11.28 14.61 0.64
C ALA A 292 -10.92 14.72 2.14
N GLN A 293 -11.67 14.05 3.01
CA GLN A 293 -11.37 14.00 4.44
C GLN A 293 -10.10 13.21 4.74
N GLN A 294 -9.84 12.10 4.04
CA GLN A 294 -8.61 11.30 4.16
C GLN A 294 -7.38 12.11 3.75
N GLU A 295 -7.45 12.81 2.60
CA GLU A 295 -6.36 13.69 2.16
C GLU A 295 -6.09 14.84 3.12
N SER A 296 -7.14 15.39 3.73
CA SER A 296 -7.02 16.47 4.71
C SER A 296 -6.32 16.00 5.98
N GLN A 297 -6.64 14.81 6.49
CA GLN A 297 -5.93 14.22 7.63
C GLN A 297 -4.46 13.95 7.32
N ALA A 298 -4.15 13.36 6.15
CA ALA A 298 -2.77 13.14 5.72
C ALA A 298 -1.97 14.46 5.58
N ARG A 299 -2.62 15.56 5.22
CA ARG A 299 -1.99 16.90 5.17
C ARG A 299 -1.79 17.51 6.56
N ILE A 300 -2.69 17.28 7.51
CA ILE A 300 -2.59 17.76 8.90
C ILE A 300 -1.45 17.04 9.62
N GLU A 301 -1.28 15.73 9.41
CA GLU A 301 -0.15 14.97 9.94
C GLU A 301 1.20 15.49 9.40
N ARG A 302 1.23 15.95 8.14
CA ARG A 302 2.42 16.57 7.52
C ARG A 302 2.71 17.99 8.00
N ARG A 303 1.69 18.74 8.45
CA ARG A 303 1.82 20.12 8.90
C ARG A 303 1.23 20.25 10.29
N ARG A 304 2.06 20.19 11.32
CA ARG A 304 1.69 20.48 12.73
C ARG A 304 1.14 21.89 12.97
N THR A 305 0.93 22.71 11.95
CA THR A 305 0.47 24.09 12.06
C THR A 305 -0.51 24.42 10.94
N VAL A 306 -1.67 24.91 11.34
CA VAL A 306 -2.79 25.50 10.60
C VAL A 306 -3.98 24.58 10.42
N ARG A 307 -4.85 24.67 11.42
CA ARG A 307 -6.25 24.22 11.38
C ARG A 307 -7.03 25.09 10.41
N ARG A 308 -7.19 24.63 9.16
CA ARG A 308 -8.16 25.18 8.23
C ARG A 308 -9.30 24.18 8.18
N GLU A 309 -10.42 24.53 8.81
CA GLU A 309 -11.67 23.79 8.65
C GLU A 309 -12.05 23.89 7.17
N LEU A 310 -11.94 22.76 6.47
CA LEU A 310 -12.59 22.59 5.18
C LEU A 310 -14.08 22.43 5.50
N THR A 311 -14.86 23.46 5.21
CA THR A 311 -16.32 23.35 5.15
C THR A 311 -16.65 22.39 4.01
N VAL A 312 -16.90 21.13 4.36
CA VAL A 312 -17.56 20.19 3.47
C VAL A 312 -18.97 20.73 3.31
N GLU A 313 -19.39 21.08 2.10
CA GLU A 313 -20.78 21.40 1.83
C GLU A 313 -21.63 20.20 2.27
N GLU A 314 -22.49 20.40 3.29
CA GLU A 314 -23.41 19.36 3.72
C GLU A 314 -24.46 19.18 2.62
N GLU A 315 -24.53 17.97 2.07
CA GLU A 315 -25.58 17.60 1.11
C GLU A 315 -26.97 17.81 1.75
N SER A 316 -27.91 18.31 0.97
CA SER A 316 -29.29 18.40 1.45
C SER A 316 -29.87 16.98 1.67
N PRO A 317 -30.81 16.80 2.61
CA PRO A 317 -31.47 15.50 2.82
C PRO A 317 -32.15 14.95 1.53
N GLU A 318 -32.58 15.83 0.64
CA GLU A 318 -33.19 15.44 -0.63
C GLU A 318 -32.15 14.93 -1.63
N ASP A 319 -31.00 15.59 -1.75
CA ASP A 319 -29.90 15.14 -2.60
C ASP A 319 -29.41 13.75 -2.16
N ILE A 320 -29.31 13.52 -0.85
CA ILE A 320 -28.94 12.21 -0.27
C ILE A 320 -29.97 11.15 -0.66
N ARG A 321 -31.28 11.44 -0.59
CA ARG A 321 -32.33 10.50 -0.99
C ARG A 321 -32.26 10.18 -2.48
N GLN A 322 -32.12 11.19 -3.33
CA GLN A 322 -32.05 11.04 -4.79
C GLN A 322 -30.83 10.21 -5.20
N ARG A 323 -29.68 10.48 -4.60
CA ARG A 323 -28.44 9.74 -4.81
C ARG A 323 -28.59 8.25 -4.47
N ASN A 324 -29.11 7.95 -3.27
CA ASN A 324 -29.30 6.58 -2.80
C ASN A 324 -30.35 5.84 -3.63
N ARG A 325 -31.40 6.52 -4.06
CA ARG A 325 -32.41 5.97 -4.97
C ARG A 325 -31.77 5.59 -6.31
N ARG A 326 -30.96 6.48 -6.88
CA ARG A 326 -30.27 6.22 -8.15
C ARG A 326 -29.29 5.05 -8.04
N GLU A 327 -28.54 4.94 -6.94
CA GLU A 327 -27.67 3.78 -6.68
C GLU A 327 -28.46 2.48 -6.67
N ALA A 328 -29.58 2.44 -5.93
CA ALA A 328 -30.46 1.27 -5.86
C ALA A 328 -31.03 0.88 -7.23
N GLU A 329 -31.39 1.84 -8.07
CA GLU A 329 -31.90 1.60 -9.42
C GLU A 329 -30.84 1.00 -10.34
N ILE A 330 -29.61 1.53 -10.32
CA ILE A 330 -28.50 1.03 -11.12
C ILE A 330 -28.13 -0.41 -10.70
N LEU A 331 -28.00 -0.66 -9.41
CA LEU A 331 -27.66 -1.99 -8.92
C LEU A 331 -28.76 -3.02 -9.23
N ALA A 332 -30.03 -2.65 -9.06
CA ALA A 332 -31.16 -3.52 -9.42
C ALA A 332 -31.21 -3.82 -10.93
N GLY A 333 -30.89 -2.83 -11.78
CA GLY A 333 -30.84 -3.00 -13.23
C GLY A 333 -29.71 -3.91 -13.73
N ASN A 334 -28.69 -4.13 -12.92
CA ASN A 334 -27.55 -5.01 -13.25
C ASN A 334 -27.71 -6.45 -12.74
N LEU A 335 -28.81 -6.76 -12.07
CA LEU A 335 -29.14 -8.13 -11.68
C LEU A 335 -29.60 -8.94 -12.90
N GLY A 336 -29.01 -10.13 -13.06
CA GLY A 336 -29.50 -11.12 -14.04
C GLY A 336 -30.88 -11.69 -13.66
N GLU A 337 -31.58 -12.30 -14.63
CA GLU A 337 -32.89 -12.92 -14.43
C GLU A 337 -32.93 -14.01 -13.34
N GLY A 338 -31.76 -14.59 -13.00
CA GLY A 338 -31.64 -15.66 -11.99
C GLY A 338 -31.44 -15.17 -10.55
N GLY A 339 -31.34 -13.85 -10.31
CA GLY A 339 -30.98 -13.30 -9.01
C GLY A 339 -29.53 -13.63 -8.60
N VAL A 340 -29.23 -13.60 -7.30
CA VAL A 340 -27.91 -13.86 -6.73
C VAL A 340 -27.92 -15.19 -5.97
N THR A 341 -27.02 -16.11 -6.31
CA THR A 341 -26.88 -17.42 -5.68
C THR A 341 -25.99 -17.38 -4.44
N ALA A 342 -26.11 -18.36 -3.55
CA ALA A 342 -25.24 -18.48 -2.36
C ALA A 342 -23.74 -18.66 -2.70
N GLY A 343 -23.42 -19.12 -3.93
CA GLY A 343 -22.04 -19.23 -4.41
C GLY A 343 -21.42 -17.91 -4.87
N GLU A 344 -22.23 -16.88 -5.10
CA GLU A 344 -21.81 -15.58 -5.62
C GLU A 344 -21.64 -14.51 -4.54
N ILE A 345 -21.86 -14.85 -3.28
CA ILE A 345 -21.69 -13.98 -2.12
C ILE A 345 -20.50 -14.41 -1.26
N LEU A 346 -19.85 -13.45 -0.59
CA LEU A 346 -18.85 -13.70 0.44
C LEU A 346 -19.56 -13.96 1.78
N SER A 347 -19.97 -15.20 2.01
CA SER A 347 -20.69 -15.59 3.24
C SER A 347 -19.77 -15.76 4.47
N ASP A 348 -18.47 -15.93 4.27
CA ASP A 348 -17.50 -16.10 5.35
C ASP A 348 -17.10 -14.75 5.96
N MET A 349 -17.55 -14.51 7.21
CA MET A 349 -17.21 -13.30 7.96
C MET A 349 -15.70 -13.13 8.16
N SER A 350 -14.94 -14.22 8.18
CA SER A 350 -13.48 -14.12 8.33
C SER A 350 -12.82 -13.51 7.09
N LEU A 351 -13.33 -13.79 5.90
CA LEU A 351 -12.87 -13.21 4.64
C LEU A 351 -13.23 -11.73 4.53
N LEU A 352 -14.43 -11.35 4.94
CA LEU A 352 -14.85 -9.94 4.99
C LEU A 352 -14.00 -9.14 5.97
N LYS A 353 -13.69 -9.72 7.13
CA LYS A 353 -12.80 -9.11 8.12
C LYS A 353 -11.37 -8.95 7.58
N GLN A 354 -10.83 -9.98 6.92
CA GLN A 354 -9.51 -9.92 6.28
C GLN A 354 -9.47 -8.83 5.20
N LEU A 355 -10.53 -8.70 4.40
CA LEU A 355 -10.63 -7.66 3.38
C LEU A 355 -10.65 -6.26 3.99
N ALA A 356 -11.36 -6.07 5.11
CA ALA A 356 -11.38 -4.82 5.86
C ALA A 356 -10.01 -4.48 6.46
N GLN A 357 -9.33 -5.47 7.04
CA GLN A 357 -7.96 -5.30 7.56
C GLN A 357 -6.94 -5.00 6.46
N LEU A 358 -7.08 -5.64 5.30
CA LEU A 358 -6.27 -5.35 4.12
C LEU A 358 -6.50 -3.91 3.65
N GLN A 359 -7.74 -3.46 3.58
CA GLN A 359 -8.10 -2.09 3.21
C GLN A 359 -7.41 -1.06 4.11
N GLU A 360 -7.57 -1.18 5.44
CA GLU A 360 -7.00 -0.24 6.42
C GLU A 360 -5.46 -0.22 6.34
N SER A 361 -4.86 -1.41 6.20
CA SER A 361 -3.42 -1.56 6.13
C SER A 361 -2.82 -0.98 4.84
N MET A 362 -3.48 -1.17 3.69
CA MET A 362 -3.01 -0.64 2.41
C MET A 362 -3.12 0.88 2.34
N GLU A 363 -4.19 1.46 2.87
CA GLU A 363 -4.35 2.91 2.95
C GLU A 363 -3.27 3.53 3.84
N TRP A 364 -3.05 2.96 5.03
CA TRP A 364 -1.97 3.39 5.91
C TRP A 364 -0.60 3.27 5.24
N PHE A 365 -0.32 2.14 4.59
CA PHE A 365 0.95 1.89 3.91
C PHE A 365 1.19 2.87 2.77
N SER A 366 0.16 3.18 1.96
CA SER A 366 0.25 4.18 0.91
C SER A 366 0.67 5.54 1.45
N VAL A 367 0.05 6.00 2.54
CA VAL A 367 0.40 7.29 3.19
C VAL A 367 1.84 7.28 3.68
N ARG A 368 2.31 6.16 4.31
CA ARG A 368 3.69 6.01 4.76
C ARG A 368 4.69 6.03 3.60
N MET A 369 4.37 5.37 2.47
CA MET A 369 5.23 5.36 1.28
C MET A 369 5.25 6.72 0.57
N LEU A 370 4.17 7.49 0.59
CA LEU A 370 4.17 8.87 0.09
C LEU A 370 5.02 9.79 0.99
N GLN A 371 5.02 9.59 2.30
CA GLN A 371 5.91 10.29 3.22
C GLN A 371 7.37 9.92 2.93
N PHE A 372 7.67 8.63 2.84
CA PHE A 372 9.00 8.12 2.45
C PHE A 372 9.46 8.74 1.12
N ALA A 373 8.63 8.77 0.08
CA ALA A 373 8.96 9.42 -1.19
C ALA A 373 9.23 10.93 -1.06
N SER A 374 8.55 11.62 -0.13
CA SER A 374 8.75 13.05 0.07
C SER A 374 10.10 13.39 0.70
N GLU A 375 10.66 12.50 1.49
CA GLU A 375 11.96 12.67 2.15
C GLU A 375 13.11 12.61 1.14
N PHE A 376 12.98 11.83 0.06
CA PHE A 376 13.94 11.81 -1.03
C PHE A 376 13.91 13.07 -1.93
N ARG A 377 12.86 13.88 -1.84
CA ARG A 377 12.75 15.15 -2.60
C ARG A 377 13.46 16.32 -1.91
N HIS A 378 13.67 16.22 -0.60
CA HIS A 378 14.39 17.24 0.13
C HIS A 378 15.88 17.02 -0.13
N GLU A 379 16.56 18.06 -0.63
CA GLU A 379 18.03 18.08 -0.62
C GLU A 379 18.46 17.76 0.81
N PRO A 380 19.37 16.79 1.00
CA PRO A 380 19.88 16.50 2.32
C PRO A 380 20.42 17.81 2.89
N SER A 381 19.69 18.38 3.84
CA SER A 381 20.18 19.51 4.63
C SER A 381 21.34 18.99 5.47
N LEU A 382 22.48 18.84 4.83
CA LEU A 382 23.76 18.66 5.51
C LEU A 382 23.89 19.87 6.43
N SER A 383 23.93 19.59 7.73
CA SER A 383 24.24 20.60 8.75
C SER A 383 25.42 21.41 8.25
N PRO A 384 25.45 22.74 8.41
CA PRO A 384 26.49 23.62 7.85
C PRO A 384 27.88 23.43 8.47
N SER A 385 28.20 22.27 8.99
CA SER A 385 29.48 21.97 9.65
C SER A 385 30.48 21.22 8.79
N ALA A 386 30.29 21.15 7.47
CA ALA A 386 31.32 20.55 6.64
C ALA A 386 31.50 21.36 5.36
N ASN A 387 32.68 21.96 5.20
CA ASN A 387 33.33 22.25 3.92
C ASN A 387 33.62 20.93 3.14
N SER A 388 32.68 20.01 3.08
CA SER A 388 32.82 18.81 2.25
C SER A 388 32.29 19.15 0.86
N GLY A 389 33.19 19.31 -0.07
CA GLY A 389 32.89 19.53 -1.50
C GLY A 389 32.26 18.32 -2.19
N LEU A 390 31.69 17.38 -1.45
CA LEU A 390 31.03 16.20 -1.97
C LEU A 390 29.83 16.61 -2.85
N HIS A 391 29.94 16.34 -4.13
CA HIS A 391 28.86 16.58 -5.09
C HIS A 391 27.80 15.49 -4.91
N ILE A 392 26.68 15.84 -4.26
CA ILE A 392 25.54 14.94 -4.11
C ILE A 392 24.63 15.16 -5.30
N GLU A 393 24.49 14.16 -6.16
CA GLU A 393 23.50 14.18 -7.23
C GLU A 393 22.10 13.97 -6.68
N ALA A 394 21.17 14.87 -7.01
CA ALA A 394 19.78 14.71 -6.66
C ALA A 394 19.20 13.48 -7.36
N VAL A 395 18.32 12.74 -6.68
CA VAL A 395 17.65 11.59 -7.28
C VAL A 395 16.81 12.04 -8.48
N PRO A 396 16.93 11.38 -9.65
CA PRO A 396 16.19 11.77 -10.85
C PRO A 396 14.66 11.84 -10.61
N PRO A 397 13.98 12.91 -11.05
CA PRO A 397 12.53 13.07 -10.83
C PRO A 397 11.69 11.91 -11.34
N ALA A 398 12.12 11.25 -12.42
CA ALA A 398 11.44 10.09 -13.00
C ALA A 398 11.36 8.90 -12.02
N ILE A 399 12.41 8.67 -11.25
CA ILE A 399 12.47 7.58 -10.26
C ILE A 399 11.59 7.90 -9.05
N LEU A 400 11.57 9.17 -8.62
CA LEU A 400 10.68 9.63 -7.56
C LEU A 400 9.20 9.56 -7.97
N GLN A 401 8.91 9.78 -9.26
CA GLN A 401 7.57 9.57 -9.80
C GLN A 401 7.18 8.08 -9.77
N GLN A 402 8.09 7.16 -10.11
CA GLN A 402 7.83 5.72 -9.99
C GLN A 402 7.50 5.33 -8.55
N LEU A 403 8.26 5.80 -7.57
CA LEU A 403 7.99 5.54 -6.15
C LEU A 403 6.62 6.08 -5.73
N THR A 404 6.28 7.29 -6.18
CA THR A 404 4.97 7.90 -5.92
C THR A 404 3.84 7.11 -6.58
N SER A 405 4.04 6.63 -7.81
CA SER A 405 3.05 5.80 -8.53
C SER A 405 2.81 4.47 -7.81
N ILE A 406 3.87 3.80 -7.34
CA ILE A 406 3.74 2.56 -6.58
C ILE A 406 2.96 2.79 -5.26
N ALA A 407 3.21 3.92 -4.59
CA ALA A 407 2.46 4.28 -3.40
C ALA A 407 0.96 4.52 -3.70
N GLN A 408 0.64 5.09 -4.86
CA GLN A 408 -0.74 5.24 -5.33
C GLN A 408 -1.40 3.90 -5.67
N ASP A 409 -0.67 2.93 -6.23
CA ASP A 409 -1.19 1.58 -6.50
C ASP A 409 -1.73 0.92 -5.20
N TYR A 410 -1.09 1.16 -4.04
CA TYR A 410 -1.58 0.68 -2.75
C TYR A 410 -2.87 1.38 -2.31
N ASP A 411 -3.00 2.70 -2.55
CA ASP A 411 -4.25 3.42 -2.29
C ASP A 411 -5.39 2.93 -3.19
N GLU A 412 -5.09 2.62 -4.46
CA GLU A 412 -6.08 2.04 -5.39
C GLU A 412 -6.55 0.65 -4.93
N LEU A 413 -5.64 -0.18 -4.40
CA LEU A 413 -6.01 -1.46 -3.82
C LEU A 413 -6.88 -1.27 -2.57
N ALA A 414 -6.54 -0.34 -1.69
CA ALA A 414 -7.37 0.02 -0.53
C ALA A 414 -8.76 0.48 -0.95
N ASN A 415 -8.85 1.33 -1.98
CA ASN A 415 -10.12 1.80 -2.55
C ASN A 415 -10.95 0.65 -3.12
N THR A 416 -10.30 -0.26 -3.84
CA THR A 416 -10.94 -1.46 -4.40
C THR A 416 -11.54 -2.34 -3.30
N CYS A 417 -10.80 -2.56 -2.21
CA CYS A 417 -11.30 -3.32 -1.05
C CYS A 417 -12.53 -2.64 -0.41
N LEU A 418 -12.51 -1.33 -0.24
CA LEU A 418 -13.62 -0.60 0.38
C LEU A 418 -14.88 -0.62 -0.49
N LEU A 419 -14.73 -0.39 -1.80
CA LEU A 419 -15.84 -0.46 -2.76
C LEU A 419 -16.43 -1.88 -2.84
N LEU A 420 -15.57 -2.90 -2.75
CA LEU A 420 -16.04 -4.28 -2.74
C LEU A 420 -16.86 -4.59 -1.48
N LEU A 421 -16.42 -4.15 -0.31
CA LEU A 421 -17.19 -4.30 0.93
C LEU A 421 -18.56 -3.59 0.85
N HIS A 422 -18.58 -2.39 0.28
CA HIS A 422 -19.81 -1.63 0.04
C HIS A 422 -20.78 -2.39 -0.88
N LEU A 423 -20.28 -2.94 -2.00
CA LEU A 423 -21.10 -3.72 -2.92
C LEU A 423 -21.52 -5.07 -2.34
N GLU A 424 -20.66 -5.73 -1.58
CA GLU A 424 -20.96 -7.04 -1.02
C GLU A 424 -22.16 -7.02 -0.07
N VAL A 425 -22.25 -6.00 0.79
CA VAL A 425 -23.42 -5.81 1.67
C VAL A 425 -24.71 -5.66 0.85
N ARG A 426 -24.64 -4.98 -0.29
CA ARG A 426 -25.78 -4.79 -1.21
C ARG A 426 -26.17 -6.08 -1.92
N VAL A 427 -25.18 -6.82 -2.39
CA VAL A 427 -25.38 -8.13 -3.03
C VAL A 427 -26.02 -9.12 -2.06
N GLN A 428 -25.63 -9.12 -0.79
CA GLN A 428 -26.25 -9.93 0.25
C GLN A 428 -27.74 -9.57 0.45
N CYS A 429 -28.10 -8.28 0.41
CA CYS A 429 -29.50 -7.87 0.46
C CYS A 429 -30.31 -8.45 -0.71
N PHE A 430 -29.79 -8.42 -1.92
CA PHE A 430 -30.43 -9.05 -3.07
C PHE A 430 -30.57 -10.57 -2.89
N HIS A 431 -29.49 -11.24 -2.45
CA HIS A 431 -29.51 -12.69 -2.23
C HIS A 431 -30.64 -13.13 -1.27
N TYR A 432 -30.75 -12.47 -0.12
CA TYR A 432 -31.70 -12.89 0.90
C TYR A 432 -33.15 -12.43 0.60
N LEU A 433 -33.34 -11.25 0.00
CA LEU A 433 -34.68 -10.66 -0.18
C LEU A 433 -35.37 -11.09 -1.47
N LEU A 434 -34.62 -11.40 -2.55
CA LEU A 434 -35.23 -11.91 -3.79
C LEU A 434 -35.63 -13.38 -3.73
N ALA A 435 -35.02 -14.14 -2.84
CA ALA A 435 -35.27 -15.58 -2.72
C ALA A 435 -36.47 -15.95 -1.82
N VAL A 436 -37.37 -15.01 -1.51
CA VAL A 436 -38.56 -15.26 -0.67
C VAL A 436 -39.68 -15.82 -1.55
N ASP A 437 -39.92 -17.12 -1.50
CA ASP A 437 -40.83 -17.83 -2.42
C ASP A 437 -42.26 -18.01 -1.89
N ASP A 438 -42.52 -17.81 -0.60
CA ASP A 438 -43.83 -18.20 0.00
C ASP A 438 -44.40 -17.10 0.92
N TYR A 439 -45.02 -16.10 0.30
CA TYR A 439 -45.58 -14.93 1.01
C TYR A 439 -46.85 -15.21 1.81
N ASN A 440 -47.54 -16.32 1.53
CA ASN A 440 -48.90 -16.59 2.07
C ASN A 440 -48.94 -17.55 3.27
N LYS A 441 -47.76 -17.95 3.84
CA LYS A 441 -47.76 -18.71 5.08
C LYS A 441 -48.19 -17.83 6.26
N GLN A 442 -49.28 -18.20 6.92
CA GLN A 442 -49.72 -17.55 8.16
C GLN A 442 -48.71 -17.83 9.30
N THR A 443 -47.75 -16.95 9.46
CA THR A 443 -46.84 -16.95 10.59
C THR A 443 -46.89 -15.60 11.29
N HIS A 444 -46.76 -15.62 12.64
CA HIS A 444 -46.70 -14.39 13.43
C HIS A 444 -45.32 -13.77 13.45
N GLU A 445 -44.30 -14.42 12.83
CA GLU A 445 -42.90 -14.00 12.81
C GLU A 445 -42.54 -13.44 11.43
N PRO A 446 -41.51 -12.58 11.36
CA PRO A 446 -40.90 -12.18 10.10
C PRO A 446 -40.37 -13.39 9.31
N ASP A 447 -40.13 -13.19 8.02
CA ASP A 447 -39.56 -14.23 7.16
C ASP A 447 -38.22 -14.73 7.69
N PRO A 448 -37.98 -16.06 7.73
CA PRO A 448 -36.69 -16.61 8.16
C PRO A 448 -35.48 -16.02 7.41
N LYS A 449 -35.62 -15.75 6.10
CA LYS A 449 -34.53 -15.14 5.29
C LYS A 449 -34.29 -13.67 5.67
N VAL A 450 -35.35 -12.95 6.05
CA VAL A 450 -35.22 -11.58 6.57
C VAL A 450 -34.51 -11.58 7.93
N LEU A 451 -34.83 -12.53 8.80
CA LEU A 451 -34.14 -12.68 10.09
C LEU A 451 -32.66 -13.08 9.90
N GLU A 452 -32.41 -13.94 8.92
CA GLU A 452 -31.02 -14.32 8.56
C GLU A 452 -30.23 -13.13 8.00
N LEU A 453 -30.81 -12.34 7.09
CA LEU A 453 -30.20 -11.10 6.61
C LEU A 453 -29.93 -10.13 7.76
N SER A 454 -30.87 -9.95 8.68
CA SER A 454 -30.69 -9.08 9.86
C SER A 454 -29.49 -9.53 10.70
N LYS A 455 -29.33 -10.84 10.92
CA LYS A 455 -28.18 -11.42 11.62
C LYS A 455 -26.88 -11.22 10.83
N VAL A 456 -26.89 -11.42 9.52
CA VAL A 456 -25.74 -11.23 8.66
C VAL A 456 -25.29 -9.77 8.68
N LEU A 457 -26.19 -8.82 8.54
CA LEU A 457 -25.87 -7.38 8.59
C LEU A 457 -25.27 -6.97 9.94
N ALA A 458 -25.82 -7.47 11.05
CA ALA A 458 -25.27 -7.21 12.37
C ALA A 458 -23.83 -7.78 12.54
N ASN A 459 -23.59 -9.01 12.06
CA ASN A 459 -22.25 -9.62 12.10
C ASN A 459 -21.24 -8.87 11.21
N VAL A 460 -21.70 -8.39 10.04
CA VAL A 460 -20.87 -7.55 9.15
C VAL A 460 -20.51 -6.24 9.83
N ASP A 461 -21.47 -5.58 10.47
CA ASP A 461 -21.22 -4.35 11.22
C ASP A 461 -20.19 -4.56 12.33
N GLU A 462 -20.31 -5.62 13.13
CA GLU A 462 -19.33 -5.96 14.17
C GLU A 462 -17.94 -6.19 13.56
N ALA A 463 -17.84 -6.93 12.47
CA ALA A 463 -16.58 -7.18 11.78
C ALA A 463 -15.95 -5.89 11.22
N MET A 464 -16.76 -5.01 10.60
CA MET A 464 -16.30 -3.74 10.04
C MET A 464 -15.89 -2.76 11.14
N THR A 465 -16.69 -2.60 12.18
CA THR A 465 -16.43 -1.70 13.31
C THR A 465 -15.15 -2.08 14.06
N SER A 466 -14.84 -3.37 14.15
CA SER A 466 -13.58 -3.85 14.74
C SER A 466 -12.35 -3.61 13.86
N SER A 467 -12.51 -3.41 12.55
CA SER A 467 -11.41 -3.46 11.57
C SER A 467 -11.21 -2.16 10.80
N LEU A 468 -12.25 -1.34 10.63
CA LEU A 468 -12.23 -0.12 9.83
C LEU A 468 -12.48 1.14 10.66
N HIS A 469 -11.99 2.27 10.18
CA HIS A 469 -12.32 3.57 10.73
C HIS A 469 -13.84 3.83 10.64
N PRO A 470 -14.50 4.46 11.66
CA PRO A 470 -15.96 4.66 11.71
C PRO A 470 -16.57 5.32 10.47
N ARG A 471 -15.85 6.24 9.81
CA ARG A 471 -16.32 6.90 8.58
C ARG A 471 -16.48 5.91 7.42
N LYS A 472 -15.59 4.91 7.33
CA LYS A 472 -15.64 3.86 6.31
C LYS A 472 -16.80 2.90 6.60
N CYS A 473 -17.03 2.56 7.87
CA CYS A 473 -18.21 1.80 8.29
C CYS A 473 -19.51 2.53 7.90
N LYS A 474 -19.60 3.83 8.19
CA LYS A 474 -20.73 4.65 7.76
C LYS A 474 -20.93 4.59 6.24
N TYR A 475 -19.86 4.73 5.44
CA TYR A 475 -19.94 4.65 3.98
C TYR A 475 -20.47 3.30 3.49
N ILE A 476 -20.07 2.19 4.11
CA ILE A 476 -20.51 0.84 3.72
C ILE A 476 -22.03 0.68 3.86
N PHE A 477 -22.62 1.18 4.95
CA PHE A 477 -24.04 1.01 5.26
C PHE A 477 -24.92 2.15 4.77
N GLU A 478 -24.36 3.27 4.33
CA GLU A 478 -25.10 4.44 3.84
C GLU A 478 -25.93 4.07 2.61
N GLY A 479 -27.22 4.45 2.62
CA GLY A 479 -28.14 4.20 1.51
C GLY A 479 -28.74 2.79 1.47
N LEU A 480 -28.31 1.89 2.34
CA LEU A 480 -28.77 0.50 2.33
C LEU A 480 -30.29 0.38 2.57
N GLY A 481 -30.87 1.27 3.40
CA GLY A 481 -32.32 1.33 3.62
C GLY A 481 -33.10 1.61 2.33
N HIS A 482 -32.60 2.46 1.44
CA HIS A 482 -33.23 2.73 0.14
C HIS A 482 -33.15 1.52 -0.80
N LEU A 483 -32.04 0.82 -0.82
CA LEU A 483 -31.88 -0.40 -1.60
C LEU A 483 -32.84 -1.49 -1.12
N ILE A 484 -32.89 -1.73 0.17
CA ILE A 484 -33.83 -2.73 0.76
C ILE A 484 -35.26 -2.36 0.47
N ALA A 485 -35.67 -1.10 0.64
CA ALA A 485 -37.00 -0.63 0.28
C ALA A 485 -37.31 -0.89 -1.20
N LYS A 486 -36.39 -0.59 -2.10
CA LYS A 486 -36.55 -0.84 -3.54
C LYS A 486 -36.69 -2.33 -3.86
N ILE A 487 -35.90 -3.20 -3.25
CA ILE A 487 -35.97 -4.65 -3.45
C ILE A 487 -37.34 -5.17 -2.99
N LEU A 488 -37.81 -4.77 -1.79
CA LEU A 488 -39.08 -5.21 -1.23
C LEU A 488 -40.25 -4.73 -2.06
N ILE A 489 -40.29 -3.47 -2.47
CA ILE A 489 -41.35 -2.92 -3.33
C ILE A 489 -41.36 -3.63 -4.69
N SER A 490 -40.20 -3.79 -5.31
CA SER A 490 -40.09 -4.46 -6.61
C SER A 490 -40.46 -5.94 -6.57
N SER A 491 -40.29 -6.62 -5.43
CA SER A 491 -40.66 -8.04 -5.26
C SER A 491 -42.15 -8.29 -5.47
N THR A 492 -43.01 -7.27 -5.30
CA THR A 492 -44.45 -7.38 -5.52
C THR A 492 -44.85 -7.71 -6.96
N GLN A 493 -43.97 -7.40 -7.94
CA GLN A 493 -44.20 -7.80 -9.34
C GLN A 493 -44.26 -9.32 -9.52
N ASN A 494 -43.47 -10.05 -8.74
CA ASN A 494 -43.38 -11.51 -8.80
C ASN A 494 -44.42 -12.23 -7.92
N MET A 495 -45.10 -11.48 -7.05
CA MET A 495 -46.16 -12.05 -6.18
C MET A 495 -47.40 -12.37 -7.00
N GLN A 496 -47.91 -13.61 -6.85
CA GLN A 496 -49.14 -14.03 -7.53
C GLN A 496 -50.39 -13.46 -6.83
N VAL A 497 -50.45 -13.62 -5.53
CA VAL A 497 -51.55 -13.18 -4.68
C VAL A 497 -50.98 -12.77 -3.33
N ILE A 498 -51.59 -11.77 -2.71
CA ILE A 498 -51.27 -11.37 -1.34
C ILE A 498 -52.58 -11.33 -0.52
N ASP A 499 -52.59 -12.01 0.62
CA ASP A 499 -53.68 -11.97 1.58
C ASP A 499 -53.36 -11.04 2.77
N GLU A 500 -54.31 -10.82 3.66
CA GLU A 500 -54.11 -9.97 4.84
C GLU A 500 -52.94 -10.45 5.71
N GLY A 501 -52.78 -11.77 5.86
CA GLY A 501 -51.67 -12.36 6.58
C GLY A 501 -50.32 -12.07 5.93
N GLY A 502 -50.27 -12.12 4.59
CA GLY A 502 -49.10 -11.77 3.76
C GLY A 502 -48.75 -10.29 3.90
N ILE A 503 -49.72 -9.39 3.87
CA ILE A 503 -49.50 -7.94 4.07
C ILE A 503 -48.88 -7.68 5.46
N GLN A 504 -49.48 -8.24 6.50
CA GLN A 504 -48.97 -8.10 7.87
C GLN A 504 -47.57 -8.67 8.03
N ARG A 505 -47.25 -9.78 7.33
CA ARG A 505 -45.92 -10.36 7.32
C ARG A 505 -44.90 -9.44 6.64
N MET A 506 -45.26 -8.83 5.49
CA MET A 506 -44.39 -7.86 4.81
C MET A 506 -44.12 -6.64 5.68
N CYS A 507 -45.12 -6.10 6.37
CA CYS A 507 -44.93 -5.01 7.32
C CYS A 507 -44.00 -5.41 8.48
N ARG A 508 -44.09 -6.65 8.99
CA ARG A 508 -43.16 -7.15 10.01
C ARG A 508 -41.72 -7.33 9.46
N ASN A 509 -41.58 -7.79 8.22
CA ASN A 509 -40.29 -7.89 7.55
C ASN A 509 -39.63 -6.52 7.44
N VAL A 510 -40.36 -5.50 6.98
CA VAL A 510 -39.86 -4.12 6.90
C VAL A 510 -39.45 -3.61 8.27
N PHE A 511 -40.28 -3.85 9.31
CA PHE A 511 -39.97 -3.41 10.67
C PHE A 511 -38.69 -4.07 11.24
N ALA A 512 -38.50 -5.37 11.03
CA ALA A 512 -37.33 -6.09 11.48
C ALA A 512 -36.04 -5.55 10.83
N LEU A 513 -36.09 -5.27 9.53
CA LEU A 513 -34.96 -4.68 8.80
C LEU A 513 -34.68 -3.23 9.23
N GLN A 514 -35.76 -2.44 9.45
CA GLN A 514 -35.63 -1.06 9.94
C GLN A 514 -34.96 -1.02 11.31
N GLN A 515 -35.34 -1.92 12.23
CA GLN A 515 -34.75 -2.03 13.54
C GLN A 515 -33.26 -2.39 13.44
N THR A 516 -32.93 -3.37 12.60
CA THR A 516 -31.54 -3.79 12.38
C THR A 516 -30.67 -2.65 11.84
N LEU A 517 -31.12 -1.97 10.79
CA LEU A 517 -30.38 -0.86 10.21
C LEU A 517 -30.28 0.34 11.14
N THR A 518 -31.34 0.66 11.89
CA THR A 518 -31.31 1.73 12.90
C THR A 518 -30.26 1.46 13.97
N ASN A 519 -30.09 0.19 14.39
CA ASN A 519 -29.05 -0.18 15.34
C ASN A 519 -27.64 -0.06 14.76
N ILE A 520 -27.45 -0.29 13.45
CA ILE A 520 -26.16 -0.18 12.76
C ILE A 520 -25.82 1.28 12.45
N THR A 521 -26.77 2.01 11.85
CA THR A 521 -26.54 3.39 11.39
C THR A 521 -26.75 4.43 12.49
N MET A 522 -27.32 4.04 13.63
CA MET A 522 -27.73 4.90 14.75
C MET A 522 -28.69 6.03 14.32
N THR A 523 -29.35 5.87 13.19
CA THR A 523 -30.32 6.81 12.61
C THR A 523 -31.56 6.06 12.12
N ARG A 524 -32.73 6.72 12.17
CA ARG A 524 -33.95 6.11 11.64
C ARG A 524 -33.91 6.06 10.12
N GLU A 525 -34.13 4.87 9.57
CA GLU A 525 -34.19 4.61 8.13
C GLU A 525 -35.55 4.96 7.55
N VAL A 526 -35.74 6.21 7.13
CA VAL A 526 -37.00 6.74 6.58
C VAL A 526 -37.43 6.02 5.29
N ALA A 527 -36.45 5.53 4.49
CA ALA A 527 -36.76 4.77 3.28
C ALA A 527 -37.57 3.49 3.55
N LEU A 528 -37.41 2.89 4.71
CA LEU A 528 -38.17 1.71 5.12
C LEU A 528 -39.57 2.08 5.61
N ASP A 529 -39.80 3.28 6.13
CA ASP A 529 -41.16 3.78 6.36
C ASP A 529 -41.94 3.88 5.04
N HIS A 530 -41.30 4.34 3.96
CA HIS A 530 -41.89 4.38 2.62
C HIS A 530 -42.27 2.98 2.11
N ALA A 531 -41.36 1.98 2.28
CA ALA A 531 -41.70 0.59 1.94
C ALA A 531 -42.89 0.05 2.77
N ARG A 532 -42.97 0.39 4.06
CA ARG A 532 -44.11 0.01 4.91
C ARG A 532 -45.40 0.61 4.40
N HIS A 533 -45.43 1.91 4.10
CA HIS A 533 -46.61 2.57 3.54
C HIS A 533 -47.06 1.94 2.21
N TYR A 534 -46.09 1.48 1.39
CA TYR A 534 -46.42 0.76 0.16
C TYR A 534 -47.18 -0.54 0.43
N PHE A 535 -46.75 -1.34 1.42
CA PHE A 535 -47.48 -2.56 1.78
C PHE A 535 -48.82 -2.27 2.48
N GLU A 536 -48.97 -1.15 3.19
CA GLU A 536 -50.20 -0.71 3.79
C GLU A 536 -51.28 -0.34 2.72
N LEU A 537 -50.89 0.02 1.48
CA LEU A 537 -51.84 0.23 0.37
C LEU A 537 -52.69 -1.01 0.09
N PHE A 538 -52.17 -2.21 0.32
CA PHE A 538 -52.90 -3.45 0.05
C PHE A 538 -54.04 -3.72 1.03
N PHE A 539 -54.16 -2.95 2.12
CA PHE A 539 -55.37 -2.95 2.97
C PHE A 539 -56.47 -2.07 2.42
N LEU A 540 -56.18 -1.22 1.43
CA LEU A 540 -57.13 -0.28 0.83
C LEU A 540 -57.68 -0.84 -0.48
N THR A 541 -58.89 -0.36 -0.83
CA THR A 541 -59.45 -0.61 -2.16
C THR A 541 -58.75 0.30 -3.21
N PRO A 542 -58.76 -0.10 -4.50
CA PRO A 542 -58.23 0.74 -5.56
C PRO A 542 -58.79 2.17 -5.60
N GLU A 543 -60.07 2.33 -5.27
CA GLU A 543 -60.75 3.64 -5.22
C GLU A 543 -60.24 4.49 -4.05
N GLU A 544 -60.01 3.89 -2.89
CA GLU A 544 -59.46 4.59 -1.72
C GLU A 544 -58.01 5.03 -1.99
N ILE A 545 -57.21 4.22 -2.71
CA ILE A 545 -55.85 4.59 -3.12
C ILE A 545 -55.91 5.79 -4.05
N LEU A 546 -56.76 5.76 -5.10
CA LEU A 546 -56.91 6.88 -6.04
C LEU A 546 -57.35 8.17 -5.33
N ASN A 547 -58.29 8.08 -4.41
CA ASN A 547 -58.71 9.24 -3.62
C ASN A 547 -57.59 9.77 -2.73
N GLY A 548 -56.79 8.88 -2.14
CA GLY A 548 -55.59 9.26 -1.37
C GLY A 548 -54.56 10.01 -2.21
N VAL A 549 -54.34 9.58 -3.46
CA VAL A 549 -53.43 10.26 -4.40
C VAL A 549 -53.95 11.66 -4.77
N VAL A 550 -55.26 11.81 -4.95
CA VAL A 550 -55.87 13.13 -5.24
C VAL A 550 -55.77 14.07 -4.02
N GLU A 551 -55.99 13.55 -2.82
CA GLU A 551 -56.01 14.38 -1.61
C GLU A 551 -54.60 14.77 -1.09
N LYS A 552 -53.66 13.85 -1.14
CA LYS A 552 -52.32 13.99 -0.50
C LYS A 552 -51.19 14.14 -1.49
N GLY A 553 -51.44 13.95 -2.79
CA GLY A 553 -50.41 13.84 -3.81
C GLY A 553 -49.86 12.41 -3.95
N PRO A 554 -49.10 12.14 -5.01
CA PRO A 554 -48.46 10.83 -5.24
C PRO A 554 -47.29 10.61 -4.30
N GLU A 555 -47.31 9.54 -3.51
CA GLU A 555 -46.21 9.10 -2.66
C GLU A 555 -45.26 8.14 -3.41
N PHE A 556 -45.81 7.39 -4.39
CA PHE A 556 -45.08 6.37 -5.16
C PHE A 556 -45.02 6.74 -6.64
N SER A 557 -44.12 6.12 -7.38
CA SER A 557 -44.03 6.27 -8.83
C SER A 557 -45.22 5.60 -9.52
N GLU A 558 -45.53 6.02 -10.74
CA GLU A 558 -46.59 5.43 -11.56
C GLU A 558 -46.43 3.90 -11.68
N LEU A 559 -45.22 3.42 -11.91
CA LEU A 559 -44.92 1.99 -12.03
C LEU A 559 -45.19 1.24 -10.72
N GLU A 560 -44.88 1.82 -9.56
CA GLU A 560 -45.15 1.22 -8.25
C GLU A 560 -46.66 1.13 -7.99
N TYR A 561 -47.42 2.17 -8.29
CA TYR A 561 -48.89 2.11 -8.21
C TYR A 561 -49.47 1.09 -9.19
N MET A 562 -49.00 1.03 -10.44
CA MET A 562 -49.43 0.03 -11.42
C MET A 562 -49.24 -1.39 -10.90
N ASN A 563 -48.07 -1.67 -10.32
CA ASN A 563 -47.73 -2.97 -9.74
C ASN A 563 -48.67 -3.29 -8.55
N ALA A 564 -48.95 -2.30 -7.70
CA ALA A 564 -49.91 -2.45 -6.59
C ALA A 564 -51.31 -2.78 -7.08
N PHE A 565 -51.83 -2.06 -8.07
CA PHE A 565 -53.15 -2.35 -8.64
C PHE A 565 -53.24 -3.72 -9.31
N GLN A 566 -52.16 -4.12 -10.04
CA GLN A 566 -52.09 -5.45 -10.64
C GLN A 566 -52.13 -6.56 -9.58
N LEU A 567 -51.38 -6.39 -8.47
CA LEU A 567 -51.36 -7.36 -7.38
C LEU A 567 -52.74 -7.40 -6.64
N LEU A 568 -53.35 -6.24 -6.36
CA LEU A 568 -54.68 -6.15 -5.77
C LEU A 568 -55.73 -6.83 -6.65
N ASN A 569 -55.67 -6.63 -7.96
CA ASN A 569 -56.61 -7.26 -8.91
C ASN A 569 -56.44 -8.79 -8.94
N ARG A 570 -55.19 -9.28 -8.95
CA ARG A 570 -54.89 -10.73 -8.87
C ARG A 570 -55.42 -11.32 -7.55
N SER A 571 -55.27 -10.59 -6.46
CA SER A 571 -55.69 -11.01 -5.12
C SER A 571 -57.22 -11.01 -4.94
N SER A 572 -57.93 -10.02 -5.51
CA SER A 572 -59.39 -9.88 -5.40
C SER A 572 -60.18 -10.70 -6.44
N LYS A 573 -59.49 -11.37 -7.39
CA LYS A 573 -60.12 -12.08 -8.53
C LYS A 573 -61.08 -11.20 -9.34
N SER A 574 -60.88 -9.90 -9.37
CA SER A 574 -61.66 -8.92 -10.13
C SER A 574 -61.45 -9.08 -11.64
N SER A 575 -62.43 -8.57 -12.42
CA SER A 575 -62.32 -8.66 -13.89
C SER A 575 -61.22 -7.76 -14.45
N THR A 576 -60.58 -8.17 -15.56
CA THR A 576 -59.54 -7.39 -16.23
C THR A 576 -60.00 -6.01 -16.71
N ASN A 577 -61.30 -5.80 -16.93
CA ASN A 577 -61.83 -4.51 -17.33
C ASN A 577 -61.82 -3.46 -16.21
N THR A 578 -61.99 -3.87 -14.95
CA THR A 578 -61.93 -2.94 -13.82
C THR A 578 -60.52 -2.40 -13.55
N ILE A 579 -59.50 -3.22 -13.78
CA ILE A 579 -58.13 -2.75 -13.59
C ILE A 579 -57.73 -1.67 -14.61
N ASN A 580 -58.14 -1.85 -15.88
CA ASN A 580 -57.80 -0.86 -16.91
C ASN A 580 -58.41 0.51 -16.62
N ILE A 581 -59.64 0.53 -16.09
CA ILE A 581 -60.32 1.78 -15.67
C ILE A 581 -59.54 2.46 -14.53
N HIS A 582 -59.04 1.69 -13.55
CA HIS A 582 -58.29 2.26 -12.44
C HIS A 582 -56.89 2.75 -12.90
N LEU A 583 -56.24 2.06 -13.85
CA LEU A 583 -54.97 2.47 -14.40
C LEU A 583 -55.10 3.74 -15.29
N GLU A 584 -56.12 3.83 -16.13
CA GLU A 584 -56.43 5.05 -16.90
C GLU A 584 -56.66 6.24 -15.97
N ARG A 585 -57.49 6.04 -14.95
CA ARG A 585 -57.77 7.09 -13.96
C ARG A 585 -56.54 7.51 -13.15
N LEU A 586 -55.66 6.55 -12.82
CA LEU A 586 -54.36 6.86 -12.18
C LEU A 586 -53.50 7.71 -13.09
N SER A 587 -53.38 7.33 -14.36
CA SER A 587 -52.58 8.08 -15.34
C SER A 587 -53.12 9.50 -15.54
N ASP A 588 -54.43 9.68 -15.60
CA ASP A 588 -55.08 10.99 -15.67
C ASP A 588 -54.73 11.87 -14.45
N ILE A 589 -54.88 11.31 -13.23
CA ILE A 589 -54.57 12.02 -11.98
C ILE A 589 -53.10 12.41 -11.91
N LEU A 590 -52.19 11.48 -12.25
CA LEU A 590 -50.75 11.76 -12.23
C LEU A 590 -50.35 12.77 -13.33
N GLY A 591 -51.02 12.74 -14.49
CA GLY A 591 -50.84 13.72 -15.55
C GLY A 591 -51.25 15.13 -15.14
N GLU A 592 -52.39 15.27 -14.43
CA GLU A 592 -52.88 16.53 -13.87
C GLU A 592 -51.96 17.08 -12.78
N VAL A 593 -51.46 16.25 -11.87
CA VAL A 593 -50.53 16.64 -10.79
C VAL A 593 -49.15 16.98 -11.33
N GLY A 594 -48.66 16.29 -12.38
CA GLY A 594 -47.38 16.56 -13.01
C GLY A 594 -47.32 17.88 -13.77
N VAL A 595 -48.44 18.45 -14.12
CA VAL A 595 -48.53 19.78 -14.77
C VAL A 595 -48.52 20.92 -13.74
N THR A 596 -48.77 20.62 -12.45
CA THR A 596 -48.84 21.61 -11.37
C THR A 596 -47.55 21.74 -10.54
N VAL A 597 -46.51 21.01 -10.87
CA VAL A 597 -45.16 21.10 -10.27
C VAL A 597 -44.17 21.55 -11.35
#